data_a0146aec059bc3c7262c90e32413fb69
#
_entry.id   a0146aec059bc3c7262c90e32413fb69
#
_cell.length_a   1.000
_cell.length_b   1.000
_cell.length_c   1.000
_cell.angle_alpha   90.00
_cell.angle_beta   90.00
_cell.angle_gamma   90.00
#
_symmetry.space_group_name_H-M   'P 1'
#
loop_
_entity.id
_entity.type
_entity.pdbx_description
1 polymer ?
#
loop_
_entity_poly.entity_id
_entity_poly.type
_entity_poly.pdbx_seq_one_letter_code
_entity_poly.pdbx_strand_id
1 'polypeptide(L)'
;MPVSSLLRPALAALLLTALAACAPGGEPAQSAAELAAEAPLPTSVPKGTKLIIGDPSTKVALELSGEIDKFSFAVEWANISGGPQTTEAFRADALDVGAVAEIPAIHATWTGLPVKIVASKFRKDALRHPTYELGIAPGVNVRTLADLRGKRIAYSPGQAQGALMLKVLKKAGLTKADVTLVELPSTGDVYPNALASKQVDVAPIGGVNIRRYTTKFGRDGATTIPHGLRDDPSHLYVRAATLKDPAKAAAIREYAAAWARASIWVYEHPEEWIAGYYVKDQGLSAADGRYLVDLAGEPDIPADWSEAIARHQETIDILAEETGNPVLQARDLYDLRYQAVGADAIKDGA
;
A
#
# COMPACT_ATOMS: atom_id res chain seq x y z
N MET A 1 -63.38 -36.65 10.61
CA MET A 1 -64.52 -37.28 9.88
C MET A 1 -64.83 -36.47 8.66
N PRO A 2 -65.19 -37.09 7.61
CA PRO A 2 -64.41 -37.54 6.44
C PRO A 2 -64.84 -36.69 5.24
N VAL A 3 -64.38 -36.76 4.04
CA VAL A 3 -64.41 -37.80 3.01
C VAL A 3 -63.65 -37.32 1.79
N SER A 4 -62.77 -38.11 1.33
CA SER A 4 -62.38 -38.49 0.00
C SER A 4 -63.17 -37.98 -1.19
N SER A 5 -62.50 -37.60 -2.29
CA SER A 5 -62.79 -38.27 -3.58
C SER A 5 -61.71 -38.02 -4.62
N LEU A 6 -61.16 -39.08 -5.12
CA LEU A 6 -60.40 -39.31 -6.33
C LEU A 6 -61.13 -38.85 -7.59
N LEU A 7 -60.38 -38.35 -8.60
CA LEU A 7 -60.58 -38.70 -10.01
C LEU A 7 -59.33 -38.33 -10.87
N ARG A 8 -58.70 -39.32 -11.44
CA ARG A 8 -57.90 -39.33 -12.69
C ARG A 8 -58.89 -39.78 -13.83
N PRO A 9 -58.54 -39.72 -15.13
CA PRO A 9 -57.39 -39.29 -15.91
C PRO A 9 -57.79 -38.54 -17.21
N ALA A 10 -56.79 -38.03 -17.97
CA ALA A 10 -56.81 -38.18 -19.44
C ALA A 10 -55.48 -37.73 -20.06
N LEU A 11 -54.86 -38.68 -20.78
CA LEU A 11 -53.76 -38.48 -21.72
C LEU A 11 -54.24 -37.60 -22.88
N ALA A 12 -53.45 -36.60 -23.27
CA ALA A 12 -53.46 -36.04 -24.62
C ALA A 12 -52.00 -35.82 -25.06
N ALA A 13 -51.56 -36.69 -25.95
CA ALA A 13 -50.30 -36.59 -26.67
C ALA A 13 -50.44 -35.51 -27.75
N LEU A 14 -49.63 -34.46 -27.71
CA LEU A 14 -49.46 -33.53 -28.84
C LEU A 14 -48.02 -33.59 -29.31
N LEU A 15 -47.87 -34.10 -30.54
CA LEU A 15 -46.64 -34.01 -31.34
C LEU A 15 -46.37 -32.52 -31.64
N LEU A 16 -45.24 -31.99 -31.19
CA LEU A 16 -44.71 -30.73 -31.68
C LEU A 16 -43.44 -30.98 -32.49
N THR A 17 -43.50 -30.71 -33.76
CA THR A 17 -42.44 -30.73 -34.75
C THR A 17 -41.34 -29.72 -34.39
N ALA A 18 -40.11 -30.19 -34.29
CA ALA A 18 -38.92 -29.37 -34.10
C ALA A 18 -38.64 -28.59 -35.40
N LEU A 19 -38.75 -27.25 -35.36
CA LEU A 19 -38.05 -26.37 -36.29
C LEU A 19 -36.65 -26.09 -35.74
N ALA A 20 -35.64 -26.67 -36.37
CA ALA A 20 -34.26 -26.32 -36.15
C ALA A 20 -33.99 -24.94 -36.79
N ALA A 21 -33.99 -23.87 -35.98
CA ALA A 21 -33.43 -22.58 -36.36
C ALA A 21 -31.92 -22.64 -36.20
N CYS A 22 -31.16 -22.62 -37.28
CA CYS A 22 -29.72 -22.35 -37.28
C CYS A 22 -29.48 -20.94 -36.78
N ALA A 23 -29.10 -20.79 -35.51
CA ALA A 23 -28.43 -19.59 -35.01
C ALA A 23 -26.96 -19.68 -35.40
N PRO A 24 -26.31 -18.61 -35.89
CA PRO A 24 -24.87 -18.64 -36.11
C PRO A 24 -24.18 -18.84 -34.77
N GLY A 25 -23.37 -19.89 -34.70
CA GLY A 25 -22.60 -20.21 -33.51
C GLY A 25 -21.63 -19.08 -33.15
N GLY A 26 -21.98 -18.33 -32.11
CA GLY A 26 -21.00 -17.62 -31.35
C GLY A 26 -20.15 -18.69 -30.61
N GLU A 27 -18.88 -18.82 -30.95
CA GLU A 27 -17.95 -19.61 -30.16
C GLU A 27 -18.05 -19.13 -28.72
N PRO A 28 -18.21 -20.03 -27.73
CA PRO A 28 -18.09 -19.64 -26.33
C PRO A 28 -16.68 -19.04 -26.16
N ALA A 29 -16.63 -17.81 -25.68
CA ALA A 29 -15.35 -17.20 -25.29
C ALA A 29 -14.63 -18.20 -24.39
N GLN A 30 -13.56 -18.80 -24.91
CA GLN A 30 -12.71 -19.70 -24.13
C GLN A 30 -12.25 -18.88 -22.92
N SER A 31 -12.69 -19.23 -21.72
CA SER A 31 -12.13 -18.69 -20.49
C SER A 31 -10.62 -18.97 -20.53
N ALA A 32 -9.80 -17.94 -20.60
CA ALA A 32 -8.36 -18.12 -20.57
C ALA A 32 -8.02 -19.00 -19.35
N ALA A 33 -7.21 -20.03 -19.55
CA ALA A 33 -6.78 -20.88 -18.47
C ALA A 33 -6.12 -20.04 -17.37
N GLU A 34 -6.46 -20.29 -16.09
CA GLU A 34 -5.86 -19.60 -14.97
C GLU A 34 -4.33 -19.75 -14.98
N LEU A 35 -3.61 -18.64 -14.72
CA LEU A 35 -2.16 -18.64 -14.59
C LEU A 35 -1.78 -19.36 -13.28
N ALA A 36 -1.00 -20.44 -13.39
CA ALA A 36 -0.47 -21.11 -12.21
C ALA A 36 0.50 -20.19 -11.44
N ALA A 37 0.54 -20.33 -10.11
CA ALA A 37 1.32 -19.46 -9.23
C ALA A 37 2.83 -19.44 -9.57
N GLU A 38 3.36 -20.56 -10.06
CA GLU A 38 4.78 -20.71 -10.41
C GLU A 38 5.06 -20.53 -11.92
N ALA A 39 4.01 -20.28 -12.74
CA ALA A 39 4.21 -20.07 -14.16
C ALA A 39 4.91 -18.75 -14.41
N PRO A 40 5.80 -18.68 -15.42
CA PRO A 40 6.42 -17.42 -15.84
C PRO A 40 5.37 -16.35 -16.11
N LEU A 41 5.67 -15.09 -15.76
CA LEU A 41 4.80 -13.98 -16.08
C LEU A 41 4.67 -13.80 -17.57
N PRO A 42 3.46 -13.61 -18.12
CA PRO A 42 3.29 -13.24 -19.51
C PRO A 42 3.97 -11.89 -19.80
N THR A 43 4.56 -11.77 -20.99
CA THR A 43 5.29 -10.58 -21.41
C THR A 43 4.50 -9.67 -22.35
N SER A 44 3.36 -10.14 -22.87
CA SER A 44 2.47 -9.37 -23.72
C SER A 44 1.10 -9.21 -23.08
N VAL A 45 0.56 -7.99 -23.13
CA VAL A 45 -0.78 -7.70 -22.62
C VAL A 45 -1.79 -7.85 -23.75
N PRO A 46 -2.81 -8.72 -23.61
CA PRO A 46 -3.86 -8.87 -24.61
C PRO A 46 -4.65 -7.55 -24.79
N LYS A 47 -5.05 -7.28 -26.05
CA LYS A 47 -5.86 -6.11 -26.36
C LYS A 47 -7.18 -6.13 -25.57
N GLY A 48 -7.56 -4.97 -25.01
CA GLY A 48 -8.77 -4.82 -24.22
C GLY A 48 -8.59 -5.11 -22.72
N THR A 49 -7.36 -5.47 -22.28
CA THR A 49 -7.05 -5.59 -20.85
C THR A 49 -7.23 -4.25 -20.15
N LYS A 50 -7.79 -4.28 -18.93
CA LYS A 50 -8.00 -3.11 -18.09
C LYS A 50 -7.57 -3.40 -16.67
N LEU A 51 -6.93 -2.42 -16.01
CA LEU A 51 -6.66 -2.41 -14.56
C LEU A 51 -7.34 -1.22 -13.89
N ILE A 52 -7.83 -1.45 -12.68
CA ILE A 52 -8.29 -0.42 -11.75
C ILE A 52 -7.19 -0.21 -10.71
N ILE A 53 -6.61 1.01 -10.67
CA ILE A 53 -5.39 1.29 -9.89
C ILE A 53 -5.63 2.41 -8.88
N GLY A 54 -5.35 2.13 -7.59
CA GLY A 54 -5.38 3.09 -6.49
C GLY A 54 -3.96 3.53 -6.12
N ASP A 55 -3.42 4.46 -6.91
CA ASP A 55 -2.08 5.04 -6.70
C ASP A 55 -2.04 6.47 -7.25
N PRO A 56 -2.71 7.43 -6.58
CA PRO A 56 -2.86 8.79 -7.11
C PRO A 56 -1.53 9.51 -7.32
N SER A 57 -0.53 9.28 -6.47
CA SER A 57 0.77 9.93 -6.63
C SER A 57 1.52 9.43 -7.85
N THR A 58 1.55 8.12 -8.08
CA THR A 58 2.19 7.56 -9.27
C THR A 58 1.45 7.95 -10.55
N LYS A 59 0.10 8.08 -10.52
CA LYS A 59 -0.65 8.62 -11.65
C LYS A 59 -0.07 9.95 -12.13
N VAL A 60 0.11 10.90 -11.21
CA VAL A 60 0.67 12.22 -11.55
C VAL A 60 2.11 12.11 -12.08
N ALA A 61 2.94 11.23 -11.48
CA ALA A 61 4.30 11.01 -11.96
C ALA A 61 4.32 10.43 -13.39
N LEU A 62 3.43 9.48 -13.69
CA LEU A 62 3.29 8.89 -15.02
C LEU A 62 2.78 9.89 -16.06
N GLU A 63 1.86 10.78 -15.68
CA GLU A 63 1.36 11.87 -16.53
C GLU A 63 2.48 12.88 -16.85
N LEU A 64 3.23 13.33 -15.83
CA LEU A 64 4.32 14.29 -16.00
C LEU A 64 5.50 13.72 -16.79
N SER A 65 5.82 12.45 -16.62
CA SER A 65 6.91 11.77 -17.34
C SER A 65 6.53 11.29 -18.73
N GLY A 66 5.24 11.30 -19.11
CA GLY A 66 4.74 10.73 -20.35
C GLY A 66 4.77 9.19 -20.42
N GLU A 67 5.02 8.52 -19.29
CA GLU A 67 4.98 7.06 -19.20
C GLU A 67 3.55 6.49 -19.33
N ILE A 68 2.55 7.28 -18.98
CA ILE A 68 1.14 6.86 -19.03
C ILE A 68 0.68 6.52 -20.46
N ASP A 69 1.22 7.20 -21.47
CA ASP A 69 0.86 7.01 -22.88
C ASP A 69 1.48 5.75 -23.49
N LYS A 70 2.39 5.09 -22.76
CA LYS A 70 3.09 3.88 -23.21
C LYS A 70 2.38 2.59 -22.84
N PHE A 71 1.31 2.66 -22.02
CA PHE A 71 0.61 1.45 -21.58
C PHE A 71 -0.10 0.73 -22.71
N SER A 72 0.07 -0.60 -22.77
CA SER A 72 -0.64 -1.47 -23.71
C SER A 72 -2.02 -1.92 -23.20
N PHE A 73 -2.44 -1.44 -22.03
CA PHE A 73 -3.72 -1.71 -21.39
C PHE A 73 -4.44 -0.41 -20.98
N ALA A 74 -5.75 -0.49 -20.74
CA ALA A 74 -6.51 0.63 -20.25
C ALA A 74 -6.38 0.74 -18.71
N VAL A 75 -6.24 1.97 -18.19
CA VAL A 75 -6.23 2.23 -16.74
C VAL A 75 -7.48 3.00 -16.34
N GLU A 76 -8.15 2.52 -15.30
CA GLU A 76 -9.11 3.29 -14.52
C GLU A 76 -8.44 3.68 -13.19
N TRP A 77 -8.32 4.98 -12.95
CA TRP A 77 -7.71 5.48 -11.73
C TRP A 77 -8.75 5.63 -10.63
N ALA A 78 -8.56 4.90 -9.53
CA ALA A 78 -9.36 5.03 -8.33
C ALA A 78 -8.71 6.04 -7.38
N ASN A 79 -9.51 6.98 -6.86
CA ASN A 79 -9.04 7.91 -5.82
C ASN A 79 -9.05 7.21 -4.45
N ILE A 80 -8.20 6.19 -4.32
CA ILE A 80 -8.05 5.35 -3.12
C ILE A 80 -6.59 5.37 -2.73
N SER A 81 -6.34 5.69 -1.46
CA SER A 81 -5.01 5.63 -0.86
C SER A 81 -5.10 5.16 0.60
N GLY A 82 -4.00 4.58 1.11
CA GLY A 82 -3.94 4.05 2.47
C GLY A 82 -4.53 2.64 2.62
N GLY A 83 -3.94 1.90 3.54
CA GLY A 83 -4.17 0.47 3.68
C GLY A 83 -5.62 0.03 3.90
N PRO A 84 -6.36 0.62 4.86
CA PRO A 84 -7.75 0.22 5.12
C PRO A 84 -8.66 0.41 3.92
N GLN A 85 -8.61 1.57 3.26
CA GLN A 85 -9.44 1.85 2.09
C GLN A 85 -9.10 0.93 0.91
N THR A 86 -7.82 0.68 0.67
CA THR A 86 -7.38 -0.23 -0.39
C THR A 86 -7.83 -1.67 -0.12
N THR A 87 -7.75 -2.12 1.14
CA THR A 87 -8.20 -3.46 1.54
C THR A 87 -9.71 -3.62 1.33
N GLU A 88 -10.51 -2.62 1.68
CA GLU A 88 -11.98 -2.66 1.45
C GLU A 88 -12.33 -2.61 -0.04
N ALA A 89 -11.60 -1.83 -0.84
CA ALA A 89 -11.78 -1.82 -2.29
C ALA A 89 -11.44 -3.18 -2.92
N PHE A 90 -10.42 -3.86 -2.43
CA PHE A 90 -10.09 -5.22 -2.84
C PHE A 90 -11.19 -6.22 -2.47
N ARG A 91 -11.80 -6.12 -1.27
CA ARG A 91 -12.93 -6.97 -0.86
C ARG A 91 -14.14 -6.78 -1.76
N ALA A 92 -14.38 -5.55 -2.18
CA ALA A 92 -15.49 -5.19 -3.06
C ALA A 92 -15.21 -5.49 -4.55
N ASP A 93 -14.07 -6.08 -4.91
CA ASP A 93 -13.63 -6.28 -6.30
C ASP A 93 -13.55 -4.98 -7.12
N ALA A 94 -13.34 -3.85 -6.44
CA ALA A 94 -13.32 -2.51 -7.01
C ALA A 94 -11.92 -1.99 -7.29
N LEU A 95 -10.88 -2.81 -7.08
CA LEU A 95 -9.49 -2.43 -7.28
C LEU A 95 -8.65 -3.64 -7.70
N ASP A 96 -7.74 -3.45 -8.65
CA ASP A 96 -6.76 -4.48 -9.06
C ASP A 96 -5.40 -4.27 -8.38
N VAL A 97 -4.93 -3.01 -8.29
CA VAL A 97 -3.60 -2.65 -7.76
C VAL A 97 -3.73 -1.52 -6.74
N GLY A 98 -3.07 -1.65 -5.61
CA GLY A 98 -2.94 -0.60 -4.60
C GLY A 98 -1.49 -0.30 -4.25
N ALA A 99 -1.20 0.97 -3.92
CA ALA A 99 0.09 1.41 -3.42
C ALA A 99 0.02 1.64 -1.90
N VAL A 100 0.87 0.97 -1.13
CA VAL A 100 0.83 0.97 0.33
C VAL A 100 2.21 0.77 0.96
N ALA A 101 2.31 1.01 2.28
CA ALA A 101 3.41 0.53 3.12
C ALA A 101 3.30 -0.99 3.41
N GLU A 102 4.17 -1.52 4.26
CA GLU A 102 4.23 -2.98 4.55
C GLU A 102 3.01 -3.52 5.32
N ILE A 103 2.43 -2.73 6.21
CA ILE A 103 1.41 -3.17 7.17
C ILE A 103 0.09 -3.65 6.52
N PRO A 104 -0.43 -3.00 5.47
CA PRO A 104 -1.71 -3.39 4.87
C PRO A 104 -1.73 -4.80 4.31
N ALA A 105 -0.63 -5.31 3.75
CA ALA A 105 -0.55 -6.68 3.24
C ALA A 105 -0.68 -7.71 4.38
N ILE A 106 -0.08 -7.44 5.54
CA ILE A 106 -0.20 -8.27 6.74
C ILE A 106 -1.65 -8.33 7.20
N HIS A 107 -2.29 -7.17 7.41
CA HIS A 107 -3.67 -7.09 7.88
C HIS A 107 -4.68 -7.68 6.90
N ALA A 108 -4.52 -7.45 5.60
CA ALA A 108 -5.35 -8.07 4.58
C ALA A 108 -5.34 -9.59 4.70
N THR A 109 -4.15 -10.18 4.85
CA THR A 109 -3.98 -11.63 4.99
C THR A 109 -4.59 -12.15 6.29
N TRP A 110 -4.36 -11.50 7.44
CA TRP A 110 -4.97 -11.88 8.71
C TRP A 110 -6.50 -11.83 8.69
N THR A 111 -7.05 -10.93 7.89
CA THR A 111 -8.51 -10.79 7.75
C THR A 111 -9.10 -11.63 6.61
N GLY A 112 -8.35 -12.64 6.12
CA GLY A 112 -8.83 -13.61 5.13
C GLY A 112 -8.88 -13.11 3.70
N LEU A 113 -8.14 -12.04 3.37
CA LEU A 113 -7.96 -11.53 2.02
C LEU A 113 -6.52 -11.82 1.55
N PRO A 114 -6.27 -12.90 0.80
CA PRO A 114 -4.94 -13.20 0.28
C PRO A 114 -4.49 -12.15 -0.72
N VAL A 115 -3.33 -11.57 -0.45
CA VAL A 115 -2.70 -10.55 -1.31
C VAL A 115 -1.27 -10.93 -1.65
N LYS A 116 -0.71 -10.31 -2.69
CA LYS A 116 0.69 -10.44 -3.10
C LYS A 116 1.30 -9.07 -3.36
N ILE A 117 2.51 -8.87 -2.87
CA ILE A 117 3.36 -7.73 -3.21
C ILE A 117 4.01 -8.04 -4.56
N VAL A 118 3.86 -7.10 -5.52
CA VAL A 118 4.32 -7.23 -6.90
C VAL A 118 5.35 -6.15 -7.29
N ALA A 119 5.58 -5.17 -6.44
CA ALA A 119 6.70 -4.23 -6.56
C ALA A 119 7.08 -3.70 -5.18
N SER A 120 8.35 -3.36 -5.02
CA SER A 120 8.88 -2.82 -3.77
C SER A 120 9.88 -1.71 -4.03
N LYS A 121 9.75 -0.63 -3.29
CA LYS A 121 10.63 0.53 -3.31
C LYS A 121 10.99 0.93 -1.89
N PHE A 122 12.23 1.32 -1.71
CA PHE A 122 12.81 1.79 -0.48
C PHE A 122 13.53 3.13 -0.72
N ARG A 123 14.31 3.58 0.26
CA ARG A 123 15.19 4.75 0.14
C ARG A 123 16.64 4.30 0.27
N LYS A 124 17.52 4.81 -0.59
CA LYS A 124 18.96 4.80 -0.29
C LYS A 124 19.16 5.67 0.95
N ASP A 125 20.05 5.31 1.82
CA ASP A 125 20.27 6.02 3.09
C ASP A 125 18.99 6.26 3.93
N ALA A 126 18.11 5.23 4.03
CA ALA A 126 16.82 5.33 4.69
C ALA A 126 16.86 5.93 6.12
N LEU A 127 17.96 5.73 6.86
CA LEU A 127 18.14 6.31 8.19
C LEU A 127 18.38 7.83 8.16
N ARG A 128 18.88 8.35 7.04
CA ARG A 128 19.08 9.79 6.81
C ARG A 128 17.80 10.46 6.29
N HIS A 129 16.96 9.67 5.65
CA HIS A 129 15.71 10.12 5.04
C HIS A 129 14.51 9.38 5.66
N PRO A 130 14.23 9.54 6.96
CA PRO A 130 13.11 8.88 7.60
C PRO A 130 11.77 9.41 7.07
N THR A 131 10.75 8.56 7.02
CA THR A 131 9.38 8.99 6.70
C THR A 131 8.76 9.73 7.88
N TYR A 132 9.11 9.30 9.11
CA TYR A 132 8.59 9.83 10.35
C TYR A 132 9.71 10.30 11.28
N GLU A 133 9.37 11.24 12.15
CA GLU A 133 10.15 11.58 13.34
C GLU A 133 9.23 11.47 14.57
N LEU A 134 9.83 11.29 15.74
CA LEU A 134 9.07 11.34 16.98
C LEU A 134 8.87 12.80 17.38
N GLY A 135 7.66 13.33 17.16
CA GLY A 135 7.25 14.64 17.65
C GLY A 135 7.12 14.61 19.17
N ILE A 136 7.65 15.64 19.83
CA ILE A 136 7.65 15.81 21.28
C ILE A 136 6.77 17.01 21.63
N ALA A 137 5.84 16.82 22.57
CA ALA A 137 4.93 17.86 23.00
C ALA A 137 5.66 19.02 23.69
N PRO A 138 5.14 20.25 23.59
CA PRO A 138 5.72 21.43 24.23
C PRO A 138 5.99 21.25 25.73
N GLY A 139 7.23 21.46 26.15
CA GLY A 139 7.65 21.37 27.55
C GLY A 139 7.90 19.94 28.04
N VAL A 140 7.75 18.91 27.21
CA VAL A 140 8.08 17.52 27.53
C VAL A 140 9.59 17.29 27.28
N ASN A 141 10.26 16.69 28.26
CA ASN A 141 11.68 16.35 28.14
C ASN A 141 11.84 14.92 27.62
N VAL A 142 12.05 14.79 26.32
CA VAL A 142 12.45 13.54 25.63
C VAL A 142 13.53 13.92 24.63
N ARG A 143 14.73 13.40 24.81
CA ARG A 143 15.89 13.64 23.95
C ARG A 143 16.47 12.36 23.36
N THR A 144 16.16 11.23 23.98
CA THR A 144 16.59 9.90 23.57
C THR A 144 15.40 8.94 23.62
N LEU A 145 15.53 7.78 22.99
CA LEU A 145 14.48 6.77 23.05
C LEU A 145 14.27 6.20 24.47
N ALA A 146 15.29 6.23 25.33
CA ALA A 146 15.16 5.80 26.73
C ALA A 146 14.22 6.72 27.54
N ASP A 147 14.10 8.00 27.16
CA ASP A 147 13.23 8.98 27.81
C ASP A 147 11.74 8.74 27.53
N LEU A 148 11.41 7.78 26.66
CA LEU A 148 10.03 7.36 26.37
C LEU A 148 9.37 6.68 27.58
N ARG A 149 10.15 6.15 28.52
CA ARG A 149 9.62 5.51 29.74
C ARG A 149 8.66 6.44 30.48
N GLY A 150 7.47 5.93 30.79
CA GLY A 150 6.42 6.67 31.50
C GLY A 150 5.70 7.71 30.66
N LYS A 151 5.98 7.84 29.35
CA LYS A 151 5.32 8.82 28.47
C LYS A 151 4.00 8.29 27.90
N ARG A 152 3.10 9.22 27.61
CA ARG A 152 1.89 8.98 26.82
C ARG A 152 2.27 9.07 25.35
N ILE A 153 2.09 8.00 24.60
CA ILE A 153 2.52 7.89 23.21
C ILE A 153 1.32 7.65 22.31
N ALA A 154 1.15 8.46 21.27
CA ALA A 154 0.12 8.23 20.26
C ALA A 154 0.37 6.90 19.53
N TYR A 155 -0.67 6.10 19.44
CA TYR A 155 -0.62 4.77 18.86
C TYR A 155 -1.81 4.53 17.92
N SER A 156 -1.57 4.01 16.73
CA SER A 156 -2.62 3.65 15.79
C SER A 156 -2.46 2.20 15.36
N PRO A 157 -3.24 1.28 15.96
CA PRO A 157 -3.19 -0.14 15.58
C PRO A 157 -3.47 -0.30 14.08
N GLY A 158 -2.73 -1.20 13.43
CA GLY A 158 -2.91 -1.49 12.00
C GLY A 158 -2.40 -0.44 11.02
N GLN A 159 -1.75 0.62 11.51
CA GLN A 159 -1.12 1.66 10.70
C GLN A 159 0.42 1.61 10.81
N ALA A 160 1.11 2.17 9.82
CA ALA A 160 2.58 2.23 9.81
C ALA A 160 3.15 2.89 11.07
N GLN A 161 2.52 3.98 11.53
CA GLN A 161 2.93 4.70 12.74
C GLN A 161 2.82 3.84 14.01
N GLY A 162 1.78 3.00 14.10
CA GLY A 162 1.63 2.07 15.23
C GLY A 162 2.73 1.02 15.25
N ALA A 163 2.98 0.37 14.12
CA ALA A 163 4.08 -0.58 13.99
C ALA A 163 5.45 0.05 14.26
N LEU A 164 5.68 1.28 13.76
CA LEU A 164 6.89 2.03 14.06
C LEU A 164 7.08 2.22 15.56
N MET A 165 6.04 2.61 16.29
CA MET A 165 6.15 2.80 17.74
C MET A 165 6.49 1.52 18.49
N LEU A 166 5.95 0.37 18.08
CA LEU A 166 6.35 -0.91 18.67
C LEU A 166 7.82 -1.24 18.41
N LYS A 167 8.29 -1.02 17.17
CA LYS A 167 9.72 -1.16 16.82
C LYS A 167 10.60 -0.20 17.63
N VAL A 168 10.16 1.05 17.84
CA VAL A 168 10.86 2.06 18.65
C VAL A 168 10.95 1.62 20.10
N LEU A 169 9.88 1.15 20.71
CA LEU A 169 9.89 0.64 22.08
C LEU A 169 10.86 -0.54 22.21
N LYS A 170 10.80 -1.51 21.30
CA LYS A 170 11.75 -2.64 21.28
C LYS A 170 13.19 -2.19 21.19
N LYS A 171 13.49 -1.22 20.30
CA LYS A 171 14.84 -0.64 20.16
C LYS A 171 15.30 0.08 21.43
N ALA A 172 14.39 0.72 22.14
CA ALA A 172 14.67 1.41 23.42
C ALA A 172 14.82 0.44 24.61
N GLY A 173 14.61 -0.87 24.44
CA GLY A 173 14.53 -1.83 25.53
C GLY A 173 13.31 -1.61 26.43
N LEU A 174 12.23 -1.08 25.85
CA LEU A 174 10.96 -0.80 26.51
C LEU A 174 9.86 -1.74 25.99
N THR A 175 8.84 -1.92 26.81
CA THR A 175 7.62 -2.63 26.48
C THR A 175 6.42 -1.69 26.57
N LYS A 176 5.25 -2.13 26.18
CA LYS A 176 4.00 -1.37 26.39
C LYS A 176 3.71 -1.08 27.85
N ALA A 177 4.15 -1.93 28.79
CA ALA A 177 3.99 -1.71 30.22
C ALA A 177 4.83 -0.54 30.73
N ASP A 178 5.85 -0.12 30.01
CA ASP A 178 6.75 0.99 30.36
C ASP A 178 6.22 2.36 29.92
N VAL A 179 5.13 2.41 29.14
CA VAL A 179 4.56 3.63 28.55
C VAL A 179 3.04 3.61 28.64
N THR A 180 2.38 4.71 28.31
CA THR A 180 0.93 4.74 28.12
C THR A 180 0.62 4.93 26.64
N LEU A 181 0.17 3.88 25.95
CA LEU A 181 -0.29 4.01 24.58
C LEU A 181 -1.67 4.67 24.56
N VAL A 182 -1.79 5.76 23.80
CA VAL A 182 -3.05 6.48 23.59
C VAL A 182 -3.50 6.22 22.16
N GLU A 183 -4.56 5.45 22.01
CA GLU A 183 -5.07 5.09 20.69
C GLU A 183 -5.71 6.29 20.01
N LEU A 184 -5.16 6.70 18.88
CA LEU A 184 -5.60 7.80 18.05
C LEU A 184 -5.40 7.43 16.56
N PRO A 185 -6.31 7.87 15.67
CA PRO A 185 -6.08 7.69 14.23
C PRO A 185 -4.88 8.52 13.77
N SER A 186 -4.01 7.93 12.95
CA SER A 186 -2.79 8.59 12.43
C SER A 186 -3.03 9.34 11.11
N THR A 187 -4.21 9.94 10.94
CA THR A 187 -4.61 10.65 9.71
C THR A 187 -4.60 12.15 9.90
N GLY A 188 -4.28 12.89 8.83
CA GLY A 188 -4.26 14.36 8.83
C GLY A 188 -3.40 14.94 9.96
N ASP A 189 -3.97 15.91 10.68
CA ASP A 189 -3.29 16.65 11.75
C ASP A 189 -3.60 16.12 13.15
N VAL A 190 -4.14 14.91 13.28
CA VAL A 190 -4.53 14.35 14.61
C VAL A 190 -3.34 14.28 15.55
N TYR A 191 -2.22 13.72 15.12
CA TYR A 191 -1.02 13.60 15.95
C TYR A 191 -0.38 14.95 16.29
N PRO A 192 -0.13 15.87 15.32
CA PRO A 192 0.34 17.21 15.65
C PRO A 192 -0.55 17.97 16.63
N ASN A 193 -1.88 17.85 16.49
CA ASN A 193 -2.82 18.50 17.40
C ASN A 193 -2.82 17.86 18.80
N ALA A 194 -2.73 16.52 18.90
CA ALA A 194 -2.65 15.80 20.17
C ALA A 194 -1.36 16.14 20.93
N LEU A 195 -0.24 16.33 20.24
CA LEU A 195 1.02 16.83 20.81
C LEU A 195 0.88 18.29 21.29
N ALA A 196 0.35 19.17 20.45
CA ALA A 196 0.20 20.59 20.77
C ALA A 196 -0.74 20.82 21.95
N SER A 197 -1.81 20.02 22.07
CA SER A 197 -2.75 20.07 23.19
C SER A 197 -2.28 19.30 24.44
N LYS A 198 -1.11 18.66 24.36
CA LYS A 198 -0.55 17.80 25.42
C LYS A 198 -1.45 16.62 25.80
N GLN A 199 -2.28 16.14 24.88
CA GLN A 199 -3.03 14.90 25.03
C GLN A 199 -2.07 13.70 25.05
N VAL A 200 -1.01 13.76 24.24
CA VAL A 200 0.12 12.83 24.24
C VAL A 200 1.42 13.58 24.42
N ASP A 201 2.44 12.89 24.89
CA ASP A 201 3.79 13.43 25.10
C ASP A 201 4.64 13.22 23.85
N VAL A 202 4.42 12.12 23.12
CA VAL A 202 5.15 11.71 21.94
C VAL A 202 4.20 11.16 20.87
N ALA A 203 4.47 11.48 19.61
CA ALA A 203 3.76 10.89 18.48
C ALA A 203 4.67 10.79 17.24
N PRO A 204 4.58 9.72 16.42
CA PRO A 204 5.29 9.65 15.15
C PRO A 204 4.57 10.54 14.12
N ILE A 205 5.16 11.67 13.80
CA ILE A 205 4.67 12.61 12.78
C ILE A 205 5.52 12.51 11.52
N GLY A 206 4.91 12.63 10.35
CA GLY A 206 5.59 12.42 9.07
C GLY A 206 5.33 13.50 8.04
N GLY A 207 6.14 13.51 7.00
CA GLY A 207 6.00 14.38 5.86
C GLY A 207 6.02 15.86 6.26
N VAL A 208 5.14 16.65 5.66
CA VAL A 208 5.03 18.09 5.90
C VAL A 208 4.69 18.44 7.35
N ASN A 209 4.08 17.52 8.10
CA ASN A 209 3.70 17.74 9.49
C ASN A 209 4.91 17.90 10.42
N ILE A 210 6.06 17.29 10.11
CA ILE A 210 7.31 17.50 10.87
C ILE A 210 7.66 19.00 10.86
N ARG A 211 7.75 19.58 9.67
CA ARG A 211 8.09 21.00 9.49
C ARG A 211 7.01 21.93 10.06
N ARG A 212 5.74 21.65 9.76
CA ARG A 212 4.62 22.49 10.24
C ARG A 212 4.53 22.49 11.75
N TYR A 213 4.70 21.32 12.37
CA TYR A 213 4.66 21.19 13.83
C TYR A 213 5.78 21.99 14.50
N THR A 214 7.02 21.78 14.07
CA THR A 214 8.19 22.47 14.65
C THR A 214 8.18 23.97 14.37
N THR A 215 7.70 24.41 13.20
CA THR A 215 7.56 25.83 12.87
C THR A 215 6.50 26.52 13.74
N LYS A 216 5.34 25.85 13.92
CA LYS A 216 4.20 26.45 14.64
C LYS A 216 4.39 26.46 16.15
N PHE A 217 4.91 25.36 16.72
CA PHE A 217 4.97 25.14 18.17
C PHE A 217 6.39 25.11 18.75
N GLY A 218 7.42 25.30 17.93
CA GLY A 218 8.82 25.28 18.38
C GLY A 218 9.15 26.35 19.41
N ARG A 219 8.52 27.52 19.32
CA ARG A 219 8.68 28.59 20.34
C ARG A 219 8.12 28.21 21.70
N ASP A 220 7.15 27.29 21.72
CA ASP A 220 6.55 26.76 22.94
C ASP A 220 7.32 25.53 23.46
N GLY A 221 8.43 25.15 22.81
CA GLY A 221 9.30 24.03 23.18
C GLY A 221 8.94 22.71 22.52
N ALA A 222 8.12 22.70 21.45
CA ALA A 222 7.91 21.52 20.62
C ALA A 222 9.17 21.18 19.83
N THR A 223 9.52 19.91 19.76
CA THR A 223 10.69 19.40 19.02
C THR A 223 10.37 18.08 18.36
N THR A 224 11.32 17.56 17.60
CA THR A 224 11.32 16.17 17.11
C THR A 224 12.64 15.50 17.43
N ILE A 225 12.63 14.18 17.52
CA ILE A 225 13.84 13.35 17.60
C ILE A 225 13.78 12.21 16.58
N PRO A 226 14.94 11.79 16.03
CA PRO A 226 14.99 10.65 15.14
C PRO A 226 14.76 9.34 15.92
N HIS A 227 14.03 8.40 15.30
CA HIS A 227 13.86 7.05 15.85
C HIS A 227 14.98 6.08 15.45
N GLY A 228 15.72 6.41 14.36
CA GLY A 228 16.87 5.63 13.91
C GLY A 228 16.56 4.21 13.43
N LEU A 229 15.35 4.01 12.87
CA LEU A 229 14.89 2.77 12.24
C LEU A 229 14.59 3.04 10.77
N ARG A 230 14.58 1.99 9.93
CA ARG A 230 14.00 2.07 8.61
C ARG A 230 12.48 2.07 8.70
N ASP A 231 11.85 3.02 8.02
CA ASP A 231 10.39 3.24 7.99
C ASP A 231 9.91 3.55 6.57
N ASP A 232 10.72 3.19 5.58
CA ASP A 232 10.68 3.61 4.19
C ASP A 232 9.99 2.64 3.19
N PRO A 233 9.48 1.43 3.57
CA PRO A 233 8.94 0.52 2.58
C PRO A 233 7.68 1.07 1.90
N SER A 234 7.68 0.97 0.56
CA SER A 234 6.53 1.26 -0.29
C SER A 234 6.35 0.12 -1.29
N HIS A 235 5.14 -0.38 -1.38
CA HIS A 235 4.83 -1.56 -2.17
C HIS A 235 3.64 -1.33 -3.09
N LEU A 236 3.67 -1.97 -4.26
CA LEU A 236 2.45 -2.31 -4.99
C LEU A 236 1.98 -3.68 -4.52
N TYR A 237 0.72 -3.82 -4.17
CA TYR A 237 0.13 -5.09 -3.83
C TYR A 237 -1.21 -5.30 -4.55
N VAL A 238 -1.56 -6.56 -4.73
CA VAL A 238 -2.73 -6.99 -5.48
C VAL A 238 -3.40 -8.14 -4.76
N ARG A 239 -4.66 -8.43 -5.05
CA ARG A 239 -5.28 -9.69 -4.61
C ARG A 239 -4.57 -10.87 -5.30
N ALA A 240 -4.31 -11.94 -4.56
CA ALA A 240 -3.73 -13.15 -5.15
C ALA A 240 -4.60 -13.72 -6.29
N ALA A 241 -5.93 -13.56 -6.19
CA ALA A 241 -6.87 -13.97 -7.22
C ALA A 241 -6.68 -13.20 -8.55
N THR A 242 -6.31 -11.91 -8.50
CA THR A 242 -6.07 -11.09 -9.69
C THR A 242 -4.91 -11.63 -10.54
N LEU A 243 -3.90 -12.24 -9.90
CA LEU A 243 -2.72 -12.80 -10.60
C LEU A 243 -3.00 -14.14 -11.30
N LYS A 244 -4.16 -14.73 -11.10
CA LYS A 244 -4.59 -15.92 -11.83
C LYS A 244 -5.05 -15.61 -13.25
N ASP A 245 -5.45 -14.36 -13.52
CA ASP A 245 -5.74 -13.88 -14.85
C ASP A 245 -4.43 -13.51 -15.57
N PRO A 246 -4.03 -14.23 -16.65
CA PRO A 246 -2.77 -13.98 -17.33
C PRO A 246 -2.70 -12.60 -17.98
N ALA A 247 -3.82 -12.03 -18.43
CA ALA A 247 -3.87 -10.69 -19.00
C ALA A 247 -3.61 -9.63 -17.94
N LYS A 248 -4.26 -9.76 -16.76
CA LYS A 248 -4.01 -8.86 -15.62
C LYS A 248 -2.59 -9.03 -15.06
N ALA A 249 -2.07 -10.25 -14.96
CA ALA A 249 -0.69 -10.47 -14.55
C ALA A 249 0.33 -9.79 -15.46
N ALA A 250 0.14 -9.87 -16.79
CA ALA A 250 0.97 -9.14 -17.75
C ALA A 250 0.87 -7.62 -17.61
N ALA A 251 -0.35 -7.08 -17.46
CA ALA A 251 -0.57 -5.64 -17.29
C ALA A 251 0.02 -5.13 -15.95
N ILE A 252 -0.09 -5.90 -14.87
CA ILE A 252 0.53 -5.57 -13.58
C ILE A 252 2.06 -5.57 -13.71
N ARG A 253 2.65 -6.48 -14.49
CA ARG A 253 4.09 -6.47 -14.76
C ARG A 253 4.52 -5.19 -15.48
N GLU A 254 3.78 -4.77 -16.51
CA GLU A 254 4.05 -3.53 -17.23
C GLU A 254 3.88 -2.30 -16.33
N TYR A 255 2.82 -2.29 -15.47
CA TYR A 255 2.61 -1.23 -14.48
C TYR A 255 3.74 -1.18 -13.44
N ALA A 256 4.20 -2.31 -12.90
CA ALA A 256 5.30 -2.37 -11.94
C ALA A 256 6.61 -1.80 -12.53
N ALA A 257 6.89 -2.06 -13.80
CA ALA A 257 8.01 -1.48 -14.53
C ALA A 257 7.89 0.04 -14.67
N ALA A 258 6.72 0.53 -15.08
CA ALA A 258 6.45 1.97 -15.20
C ALA A 258 6.46 2.70 -13.85
N TRP A 259 5.96 2.06 -12.78
CA TRP A 259 6.02 2.57 -11.41
C TRP A 259 7.45 2.77 -10.92
N ALA A 260 8.34 1.84 -11.28
CA ALA A 260 9.76 1.96 -10.97
C ALA A 260 10.39 3.14 -11.72
N ARG A 261 10.18 3.25 -13.04
CA ARG A 261 10.69 4.39 -13.84
C ARG A 261 10.12 5.73 -13.35
N ALA A 262 8.82 5.80 -13.07
CA ALA A 262 8.20 7.00 -12.51
C ALA A 262 8.81 7.40 -11.16
N SER A 263 9.21 6.43 -10.33
CA SER A 263 9.87 6.70 -9.05
C SER A 263 11.26 7.32 -9.24
N ILE A 264 12.02 6.87 -10.22
CA ILE A 264 13.31 7.48 -10.59
C ILE A 264 13.10 8.85 -11.20
N TRP A 265 12.13 8.99 -12.12
CA TRP A 265 11.80 10.28 -12.72
C TRP A 265 11.46 11.36 -11.68
N VAL A 266 10.68 11.03 -10.66
CA VAL A 266 10.34 11.96 -9.56
C VAL A 266 11.60 12.46 -8.84
N TYR A 267 12.58 11.60 -8.63
CA TYR A 267 13.86 11.97 -8.00
C TYR A 267 14.72 12.87 -8.91
N GLU A 268 14.75 12.56 -10.21
CA GLU A 268 15.56 13.28 -11.20
C GLU A 268 14.94 14.61 -11.65
N HIS A 269 13.60 14.78 -11.50
CA HIS A 269 12.84 15.95 -11.93
C HIS A 269 12.11 16.63 -10.75
N PRO A 270 12.85 17.06 -9.71
CA PRO A 270 12.24 17.55 -8.48
C PRO A 270 11.40 18.83 -8.69
N GLU A 271 11.79 19.71 -9.62
CA GLU A 271 11.05 20.98 -9.87
C GLU A 271 9.70 20.71 -10.53
N GLU A 272 9.66 19.84 -11.54
CA GLU A 272 8.42 19.42 -12.21
C GLU A 272 7.51 18.67 -11.25
N TRP A 273 8.08 17.83 -10.40
CA TRP A 273 7.34 17.11 -9.37
C TRP A 273 6.74 18.06 -8.32
N ILE A 274 7.51 19.03 -7.84
CA ILE A 274 7.02 20.04 -6.89
C ILE A 274 5.87 20.81 -7.51
N ALA A 275 6.04 21.30 -8.74
CA ALA A 275 5.02 22.11 -9.41
C ALA A 275 3.75 21.31 -9.72
N GLY A 276 3.90 20.11 -10.29
CA GLY A 276 2.80 19.28 -10.77
C GLY A 276 2.05 18.57 -9.65
N TYR A 277 2.78 17.96 -8.71
CA TYR A 277 2.17 17.18 -7.65
C TYR A 277 1.93 17.99 -6.38
N TYR A 278 3.00 18.50 -5.72
CA TYR A 278 2.81 19.13 -4.43
C TYR A 278 2.03 20.44 -4.50
N VAL A 279 2.30 21.28 -5.51
CA VAL A 279 1.62 22.59 -5.62
C VAL A 279 0.27 22.45 -6.30
N LYS A 280 0.22 21.89 -7.51
CA LYS A 280 -1.00 21.86 -8.33
C LYS A 280 -2.02 20.83 -7.83
N ASP A 281 -1.58 19.62 -7.51
CA ASP A 281 -2.48 18.52 -7.11
C ASP A 281 -2.79 18.54 -5.61
N GLN A 282 -1.77 18.70 -4.75
CA GLN A 282 -1.92 18.64 -3.29
C GLN A 282 -2.17 20.01 -2.64
N GLY A 283 -2.06 21.12 -3.36
CA GLY A 283 -2.28 22.47 -2.84
C GLY A 283 -1.27 22.93 -1.80
N LEU A 284 -0.07 22.33 -1.76
CA LEU A 284 0.99 22.72 -0.85
C LEU A 284 1.76 23.94 -1.37
N SER A 285 2.52 24.59 -0.49
CA SER A 285 3.49 25.60 -0.93
C SER A 285 4.69 24.95 -1.65
N ALA A 286 5.33 25.66 -2.57
CA ALA A 286 6.56 25.19 -3.21
C ALA A 286 7.67 24.92 -2.17
N ALA A 287 7.71 25.66 -1.07
CA ALA A 287 8.66 25.46 0.02
C ALA A 287 8.38 24.14 0.79
N ASP A 288 7.11 23.78 0.99
CA ASP A 288 6.74 22.46 1.56
C ASP A 288 7.06 21.33 0.58
N GLY A 289 6.81 21.55 -0.72
CA GLY A 289 7.18 20.61 -1.78
C GLY A 289 8.68 20.35 -1.82
N ARG A 290 9.51 21.39 -1.75
CA ARG A 290 10.97 21.27 -1.68
C ARG A 290 11.39 20.46 -0.46
N TYR A 291 10.86 20.79 0.71
CA TYR A 291 11.13 20.03 1.93
C TYR A 291 10.79 18.54 1.79
N LEU A 292 9.66 18.23 1.16
CA LEU A 292 9.24 16.82 0.98
C LEU A 292 10.11 16.06 -0.02
N VAL A 293 10.59 16.71 -1.07
CA VAL A 293 11.56 16.11 -2.01
C VAL A 293 12.88 15.82 -1.31
N ASP A 294 13.40 16.79 -0.55
CA ASP A 294 14.65 16.62 0.20
C ASP A 294 14.52 15.50 1.26
N LEU A 295 13.35 15.40 1.90
CA LEU A 295 13.06 14.34 2.87
C LEU A 295 12.95 12.95 2.22
N ALA A 296 12.40 12.87 1.01
CA ALA A 296 12.18 11.59 0.33
C ALA A 296 13.49 10.86 0.00
N GLY A 297 14.55 11.59 -0.36
CA GLY A 297 15.83 11.01 -0.76
C GLY A 297 15.75 10.21 -2.06
N GLU A 298 16.85 9.54 -2.38
CA GLU A 298 16.97 8.73 -3.59
C GLU A 298 16.21 7.39 -3.43
N PRO A 299 15.38 6.99 -4.41
CA PRO A 299 14.69 5.70 -4.37
C PRO A 299 15.68 4.54 -4.57
N ASP A 300 15.42 3.44 -3.85
CA ASP A 300 16.09 2.16 -3.97
C ASP A 300 15.08 1.10 -4.43
N ILE A 301 15.32 0.53 -5.61
CA ILE A 301 14.45 -0.49 -6.22
C ILE A 301 15.28 -1.76 -6.41
N PRO A 302 15.33 -2.64 -5.40
CA PRO A 302 16.18 -3.81 -5.44
C PRO A 302 15.65 -4.89 -6.39
N ALA A 303 16.58 -5.56 -7.09
CA ALA A 303 16.28 -6.75 -7.90
C ALA A 303 16.13 -8.02 -7.04
N ASP A 304 16.65 -8.02 -5.82
CA ASP A 304 16.52 -9.09 -4.83
C ASP A 304 15.79 -8.58 -3.59
N TRP A 305 14.70 -9.24 -3.25
CA TRP A 305 13.86 -8.86 -2.11
C TRP A 305 14.18 -9.60 -0.80
N SER A 306 15.23 -10.40 -0.75
CA SER A 306 15.58 -11.22 0.42
C SER A 306 15.70 -10.39 1.70
N GLU A 307 16.41 -9.26 1.63
CA GLU A 307 16.56 -8.34 2.77
C GLU A 307 15.23 -7.64 3.13
N ALA A 308 14.45 -7.25 2.12
CA ALA A 308 13.13 -6.64 2.33
C ALA A 308 12.17 -7.63 3.02
N ILE A 309 12.17 -8.88 2.59
CA ILE A 309 11.38 -9.96 3.19
C ILE A 309 11.80 -10.22 4.64
N ALA A 310 13.11 -10.22 4.92
CA ALA A 310 13.61 -10.38 6.29
C ALA A 310 13.13 -9.24 7.22
N ARG A 311 13.22 -7.98 6.77
CA ARG A 311 12.69 -6.82 7.53
C ARG A 311 11.16 -6.89 7.70
N HIS A 312 10.45 -7.33 6.67
CA HIS A 312 9.00 -7.49 6.75
C HIS A 312 8.61 -8.60 7.75
N GLN A 313 9.42 -9.68 7.86
CA GLN A 313 9.22 -10.71 8.87
C GLN A 313 9.36 -10.15 10.29
N GLU A 314 10.36 -9.31 10.55
CA GLU A 314 10.50 -8.64 11.86
C GLU A 314 9.25 -7.82 12.22
N THR A 315 8.64 -7.18 11.22
CA THR A 315 7.39 -6.42 11.41
C THR A 315 6.22 -7.34 11.73
N ILE A 316 6.10 -8.45 11.00
CA ILE A 316 5.07 -9.47 11.24
C ILE A 316 5.19 -10.03 12.65
N ASP A 317 6.41 -10.39 13.08
CA ASP A 317 6.65 -10.98 14.39
C ASP A 317 6.24 -10.03 15.52
N ILE A 318 6.62 -8.76 15.41
CA ILE A 318 6.24 -7.72 16.39
C ILE A 318 4.71 -7.52 16.43
N LEU A 319 4.07 -7.46 15.27
CA LEU A 319 2.63 -7.27 15.20
C LEU A 319 1.84 -8.51 15.65
N ALA A 320 2.33 -9.71 15.35
CA ALA A 320 1.73 -10.97 15.80
C ALA A 320 1.80 -11.08 17.34
N GLU A 321 2.96 -10.78 17.93
CA GLU A 321 3.12 -10.71 19.39
C GLU A 321 2.17 -9.69 20.01
N GLU A 322 2.04 -8.52 19.39
CA GLU A 322 1.20 -7.43 19.85
C GLU A 322 -0.30 -7.77 19.85
N THR A 323 -0.76 -8.40 18.78
CA THR A 323 -2.19 -8.59 18.48
C THR A 323 -2.70 -9.99 18.82
N GLY A 324 -1.80 -10.95 19.07
CA GLY A 324 -2.14 -12.38 19.22
C GLY A 324 -2.55 -13.07 17.92
N ASN A 325 -2.36 -12.41 16.78
CA ASN A 325 -2.60 -13.01 15.47
C ASN A 325 -1.53 -14.06 15.12
N PRO A 326 -1.82 -15.02 14.25
CA PRO A 326 -0.83 -15.99 13.80
C PRO A 326 0.38 -15.32 13.13
N VAL A 327 1.58 -15.85 13.36
CA VAL A 327 2.79 -15.40 12.65
C VAL A 327 2.68 -15.83 11.18
N LEU A 328 2.66 -14.86 10.27
CA LEU A 328 2.72 -15.11 8.82
C LEU A 328 4.17 -15.30 8.39
N GLN A 329 4.37 -16.02 7.30
CA GLN A 329 5.67 -16.04 6.62
C GLN A 329 5.73 -14.85 5.65
N ALA A 330 6.62 -13.89 5.87
CA ALA A 330 6.72 -12.70 5.03
C ALA A 330 6.90 -13.05 3.55
N ARG A 331 7.69 -14.09 3.23
CA ARG A 331 7.89 -14.57 1.87
C ARG A 331 6.58 -14.87 1.15
N ASP A 332 5.56 -15.35 1.85
CA ASP A 332 4.27 -15.72 1.25
C ASP A 332 3.45 -14.50 0.83
N LEU A 333 3.79 -13.32 1.34
CA LEU A 333 3.18 -12.05 0.92
C LEU A 333 3.75 -11.54 -0.42
N TYR A 334 4.85 -12.09 -0.92
CA TYR A 334 5.51 -11.64 -2.15
C TYR A 334 5.29 -12.60 -3.30
N ASP A 335 5.06 -12.08 -4.50
CA ASP A 335 5.16 -12.84 -5.73
C ASP A 335 6.54 -12.60 -6.36
N LEU A 336 7.46 -13.53 -6.11
CA LEU A 336 8.85 -13.38 -6.51
C LEU A 336 9.08 -13.37 -8.04
N ARG A 337 8.07 -13.72 -8.84
CA ARG A 337 8.14 -13.58 -10.29
C ARG A 337 8.31 -12.11 -10.71
N TYR A 338 7.87 -11.17 -9.86
CA TYR A 338 7.95 -9.73 -10.09
C TYR A 338 9.22 -9.07 -9.53
N GLN A 339 10.03 -9.76 -8.73
CA GLN A 339 11.08 -9.10 -7.94
C GLN A 339 12.07 -8.28 -8.77
N ALA A 340 12.50 -8.76 -9.96
CA ALA A 340 13.45 -8.06 -10.83
C ALA A 340 12.80 -7.02 -11.75
N VAL A 341 11.47 -7.04 -11.93
CA VAL A 341 10.76 -6.24 -12.95
C VAL A 341 11.07 -4.75 -12.85
N GLY A 342 10.99 -4.18 -11.66
CA GLY A 342 11.27 -2.76 -11.44
C GLY A 342 12.74 -2.42 -11.63
N ALA A 343 13.64 -3.22 -11.07
CA ALA A 343 15.08 -3.01 -11.17
C ALA A 343 15.60 -3.13 -12.61
N ASP A 344 15.08 -4.07 -13.39
CA ASP A 344 15.44 -4.21 -14.79
C ASP A 344 14.92 -3.05 -15.64
N ALA A 345 13.68 -2.61 -15.39
CA ALA A 345 13.06 -1.50 -16.10
C ALA A 345 13.80 -0.16 -15.96
N ILE A 346 14.51 0.07 -14.85
CA ILE A 346 15.32 1.28 -14.65
C ILE A 346 16.73 1.18 -15.26
N LYS A 347 17.26 -0.04 -15.47
CA LYS A 347 18.53 -0.25 -16.18
C LYS A 347 18.39 -0.05 -17.69
N ASP A 348 17.26 -0.52 -18.26
CA ASP A 348 16.98 -0.46 -19.68
C ASP A 348 16.63 0.96 -20.16
N GLY A 349 16.30 1.86 -19.25
CA GLY A 349 15.94 3.26 -19.54
C GLY A 349 17.04 4.29 -19.25
N ALA A 350 18.24 3.83 -18.81
CA ALA A 350 19.38 4.69 -18.49
C ALA A 350 20.30 4.94 -19.69
#